data_613fc053ce54922f407464d35936d7f5
#
_entry.id   613fc053ce54922f407464d35936d7f5
#
_cell.length_a   1.000
_cell.length_b   1.000
_cell.length_c   1.000
_cell.angle_alpha   90.00
_cell.angle_beta   90.00
_cell.angle_gamma   90.00
#
_symmetry.space_group_name_H-M   'P 1'
#
loop_
_entity.id
_entity.type
_entity.pdbx_description
1 polymer ?
#
loop_
_entity_poly.entity_id
_entity_poly.type
_entity_poly.pdbx_seq_one_letter_code
_entity_poly.pdbx_strand_id
1 'polypeptide(L)'
;PPALPPGFVTPQSAPDWTIIAGPLGPQWVYKGWHMAYVRKGEPAGSTAHDGADEQTWNTLKYVPPVPQIVAPASVTTLFTGGAYALADRGGRLLFTGKCSLPCADWSPLTAPMAGRGLGEWSVSLASDNPQWAWRGQPVFVSPEADPLSVPRNGKVLRP
;
A
#
# COMPACT_ATOMS: atom_id res chain seq x y z
N PRO A 1 10.97 -11.33 -25.05
CA PRO A 1 9.95 -11.44 -26.08
C PRO A 1 8.72 -10.60 -25.75
N PRO A 2 7.97 -10.16 -26.78
CA PRO A 2 6.74 -9.42 -26.55
C PRO A 2 5.72 -10.24 -25.72
N ALA A 3 4.98 -9.57 -24.86
CA ALA A 3 3.84 -10.17 -24.21
C ALA A 3 2.69 -10.24 -25.19
N LEU A 4 2.31 -11.45 -25.58
CA LEU A 4 1.20 -11.72 -26.47
C LEU A 4 -0.10 -11.86 -25.67
N PRO A 5 -1.23 -11.30 -26.12
CA PRO A 5 -2.49 -11.53 -25.44
C PRO A 5 -2.88 -13.01 -25.53
N PRO A 6 -3.37 -13.62 -24.43
CA PRO A 6 -4.07 -14.89 -24.55
C PRO A 6 -5.31 -14.63 -25.42
N GLY A 7 -5.45 -15.42 -26.49
CA GLY A 7 -6.29 -15.13 -27.64
C GLY A 7 -7.70 -14.80 -27.39
N PHE A 8 -8.25 -13.83 -26.87
CA PHE A 8 -9.65 -13.38 -26.90
C PHE A 8 -10.12 -12.49 -25.76
N VAL A 9 -9.28 -12.03 -24.86
CA VAL A 9 -9.80 -11.24 -23.77
C VAL A 9 -9.48 -9.76 -24.00
N THR A 10 -10.46 -9.02 -24.45
CA THR A 10 -10.50 -7.58 -24.19
C THR A 10 -10.78 -7.43 -22.70
N PRO A 11 -9.85 -6.96 -21.91
CA PRO A 11 -10.08 -6.83 -20.49
C PRO A 11 -10.92 -5.59 -20.23
N GLN A 12 -12.22 -5.73 -20.17
CA GLN A 12 -13.07 -4.72 -19.52
C GLN A 12 -12.72 -4.54 -18.04
N SER A 13 -12.04 -5.54 -17.46
CA SER A 13 -11.55 -5.52 -16.07
C SER A 13 -10.12 -4.96 -15.92
N ALA A 14 -9.45 -4.54 -16.98
CA ALA A 14 -8.10 -4.01 -16.96
C ALA A 14 -7.99 -2.78 -17.88
N PRO A 15 -8.56 -1.63 -17.49
CA PRO A 15 -8.68 -0.45 -18.35
C PRO A 15 -7.33 0.13 -18.79
N ASP A 16 -6.24 -0.19 -18.08
CA ASP A 16 -4.90 0.26 -18.43
C ASP A 16 -4.23 -0.57 -19.54
N TRP A 17 -4.87 -1.68 -19.95
CA TRP A 17 -4.29 -2.57 -20.95
C TRP A 17 -5.04 -2.48 -22.28
N THR A 18 -4.28 -2.36 -23.35
CA THR A 18 -4.79 -2.37 -24.74
C THR A 18 -3.98 -3.34 -25.59
N ILE A 19 -4.54 -3.71 -26.74
CA ILE A 19 -3.86 -4.57 -27.71
C ILE A 19 -3.59 -3.75 -28.96
N ILE A 20 -2.36 -3.83 -29.47
CA ILE A 20 -1.97 -3.22 -30.75
C ILE A 20 -1.48 -4.31 -31.71
N ALA A 21 -1.47 -3.98 -33.02
CA ALA A 21 -0.79 -4.78 -34.02
C ALA A 21 0.72 -4.52 -33.91
N GLY A 22 1.43 -5.46 -33.34
CA GLY A 22 2.91 -5.42 -33.25
C GLY A 22 3.57 -6.16 -34.43
N PRO A 23 4.90 -6.05 -34.57
CA PRO A 23 5.64 -6.65 -35.68
C PRO A 23 5.61 -8.21 -35.68
N LEU A 24 5.33 -8.80 -34.55
CA LEU A 24 5.22 -10.25 -34.38
C LEU A 24 3.77 -10.73 -34.12
N GLY A 25 2.79 -9.88 -34.36
CA GLY A 25 1.38 -10.11 -34.08
C GLY A 25 0.82 -9.24 -32.98
N PRO A 26 -0.38 -9.55 -32.46
CA PRO A 26 -1.00 -8.77 -31.40
C PRO A 26 -0.10 -8.68 -30.17
N GLN A 27 0.03 -7.48 -29.59
CA GLN A 27 0.88 -7.22 -28.45
C GLN A 27 0.15 -6.42 -27.38
N TRP A 28 0.36 -6.75 -26.12
CA TRP A 28 -0.14 -5.96 -25.00
C TRP A 28 0.62 -4.66 -24.82
N VAL A 29 -0.13 -3.59 -24.59
CA VAL A 29 0.37 -2.25 -24.25
C VAL A 29 -0.25 -1.81 -22.93
N TYR A 30 0.57 -1.30 -22.06
CA TYR A 30 0.17 -0.80 -20.76
C TYR A 30 0.10 0.74 -20.77
N LYS A 31 -0.99 1.31 -20.24
CA LYS A 31 -1.25 2.75 -20.20
C LYS A 31 -1.08 3.44 -21.57
N GLY A 32 -1.51 2.79 -22.65
CA GLY A 32 -1.64 3.34 -23.97
C GLY A 32 -0.36 3.43 -24.80
N TRP A 33 0.84 3.24 -24.22
CA TRP A 33 2.10 3.43 -24.95
C TRP A 33 3.28 2.58 -24.47
N HIS A 34 3.21 1.95 -23.30
CA HIS A 34 4.27 1.07 -22.82
C HIS A 34 4.08 -0.34 -23.37
N MET A 35 4.84 -0.73 -24.38
CA MET A 35 4.82 -2.09 -24.89
C MET A 35 5.29 -3.07 -23.81
N ALA A 36 4.48 -4.10 -23.56
CA ALA A 36 4.77 -5.10 -22.55
C ALA A 36 5.59 -6.26 -23.11
N TYR A 37 6.61 -6.66 -22.40
CA TYR A 37 7.49 -7.77 -22.73
C TYR A 37 7.58 -8.77 -21.59
N VAL A 38 7.77 -10.03 -21.93
CA VAL A 38 8.02 -11.11 -20.95
C VAL A 38 9.51 -11.40 -20.91
N ARG A 39 10.12 -11.40 -19.75
CA ARG A 39 11.50 -11.77 -19.58
C ARG A 39 11.62 -13.29 -19.38
N LYS A 40 12.39 -13.94 -20.25
CA LYS A 40 12.64 -15.37 -20.13
C LYS A 40 13.66 -15.66 -19.04
N GLY A 41 13.47 -16.76 -18.33
CA GLY A 41 14.44 -17.29 -17.37
C GLY A 41 14.39 -16.64 -15.98
N GLU A 42 13.47 -15.73 -15.74
CA GLU A 42 13.24 -15.17 -14.41
C GLU A 42 12.05 -15.81 -13.70
N PRO A 43 12.13 -16.03 -12.39
CA PRO A 43 11.00 -16.52 -11.63
C PRO A 43 9.87 -15.49 -11.60
N ALA A 44 8.64 -15.95 -11.43
CA ALA A 44 7.48 -15.09 -11.29
C ALA A 44 7.67 -14.12 -10.11
N GLY A 45 7.35 -12.83 -10.33
CA GLY A 45 7.50 -11.77 -9.34
C GLY A 45 8.92 -11.18 -9.23
N SER A 46 9.88 -11.64 -10.01
CA SER A 46 11.22 -11.04 -10.04
C SER A 46 11.18 -9.58 -10.50
N THR A 47 11.91 -8.73 -9.81
CA THR A 47 12.16 -7.33 -10.16
C THR A 47 13.65 -7.03 -10.34
N ALA A 48 14.47 -8.08 -10.54
CA ALA A 48 15.92 -7.98 -10.57
C ALA A 48 16.48 -7.02 -11.63
N HIS A 49 15.70 -6.73 -12.67
CA HIS A 49 16.10 -5.85 -13.76
C HIS A 49 15.21 -4.59 -13.88
N ASP A 50 14.51 -4.25 -12.81
CA ASP A 50 13.75 -2.99 -12.74
C ASP A 50 14.74 -1.81 -12.84
N GLY A 51 14.50 -0.91 -13.78
CA GLY A 51 15.38 0.22 -14.05
C GLY A 51 16.64 -0.10 -14.88
N ALA A 52 16.75 -1.30 -15.47
CA ALA A 52 17.88 -1.65 -16.30
C ALA A 52 18.01 -0.76 -17.56
N ASP A 53 19.23 -0.67 -18.11
CA ASP A 53 19.56 0.13 -19.29
C ASP A 53 19.13 1.59 -19.15
N GLU A 54 19.60 2.26 -18.10
CA GLU A 54 19.31 3.68 -17.83
C GLU A 54 17.81 3.99 -17.78
N GLN A 55 17.05 3.16 -17.07
CA GLN A 55 15.57 3.24 -16.94
C GLN A 55 14.79 2.90 -18.21
N THR A 56 15.41 2.33 -19.22
CA THR A 56 14.73 1.88 -20.44
C THR A 56 13.76 0.72 -20.15
N TRP A 57 14.13 -0.18 -19.22
CA TRP A 57 13.34 -1.33 -18.83
C TRP A 57 12.83 -1.18 -17.40
N ASN A 58 11.52 -1.16 -17.26
CA ASN A 58 10.87 -1.06 -15.96
C ASN A 58 9.90 -2.21 -15.77
N THR A 59 9.89 -2.77 -14.57
CA THR A 59 8.94 -3.80 -14.18
C THR A 59 7.54 -3.20 -14.11
N LEU A 60 6.58 -3.83 -14.79
CA LEU A 60 5.18 -3.45 -14.65
C LEU A 60 4.67 -3.89 -13.28
N LYS A 61 4.32 -2.91 -12.46
CA LYS A 61 3.83 -3.12 -11.09
C LYS A 61 2.34 -2.80 -11.07
N TYR A 62 1.54 -3.75 -10.60
CA TYR A 62 0.13 -3.49 -10.35
C TYR A 62 -0.05 -2.80 -9.00
N VAL A 63 -0.62 -1.61 -9.02
CA VAL A 63 -1.06 -0.90 -7.82
C VAL A 63 -2.59 -0.87 -7.85
N PRO A 64 -3.28 -1.52 -6.90
CA PRO A 64 -4.73 -1.48 -6.82
C PRO A 64 -5.26 -0.04 -6.66
N PRO A 65 -6.52 0.25 -7.03
CA PRO A 65 -7.14 1.53 -6.74
C PRO A 65 -7.05 1.87 -5.25
N VAL A 66 -6.85 3.16 -4.94
CA VAL A 66 -6.80 3.64 -3.55
C VAL A 66 -8.15 3.38 -2.88
N PRO A 67 -8.19 2.64 -1.75
CA PRO A 67 -9.43 2.39 -1.04
C PRO A 67 -9.97 3.68 -0.43
N GLN A 68 -11.28 3.84 -0.43
CA GLN A 68 -11.94 4.91 0.31
C GLN A 68 -12.02 4.53 1.78
N ILE A 69 -11.59 5.44 2.64
CA ILE A 69 -11.61 5.24 4.10
C ILE A 69 -12.39 6.34 4.79
N VAL A 70 -13.00 5.99 5.91
CA VAL A 70 -13.55 6.95 6.88
C VAL A 70 -12.57 6.99 8.05
N ALA A 71 -11.81 8.08 8.15
CA ALA A 71 -10.72 8.20 9.11
C ALA A 71 -10.48 9.66 9.54
N PRO A 72 -9.82 9.89 10.67
CA PRO A 72 -9.39 11.23 11.07
C PRO A 72 -8.53 11.90 9.99
N ALA A 73 -8.53 13.24 9.96
CA ALA A 73 -7.76 14.02 8.97
C ALA A 73 -6.25 13.77 9.02
N SER A 74 -5.74 13.28 10.14
CA SER A 74 -4.33 12.86 10.31
C SER A 74 -3.99 11.50 9.70
N VAL A 75 -4.99 10.75 9.21
CA VAL A 75 -4.83 9.39 8.68
C VAL A 75 -4.99 9.39 7.17
N THR A 76 -4.16 8.64 6.49
CA THR A 76 -4.22 8.41 5.05
C THR A 76 -3.95 6.94 4.73
N THR A 77 -4.01 6.58 3.47
CA THR A 77 -3.59 5.27 2.99
C THR A 77 -2.22 5.34 2.35
N LEU A 78 -1.44 4.28 2.49
CA LEU A 78 -0.13 4.11 1.87
C LEU A 78 -0.04 2.71 1.27
N PHE A 79 0.38 2.62 0.00
CA PHE A 79 0.66 1.34 -0.64
C PHE A 79 2.10 0.92 -0.32
N THR A 80 2.26 -0.13 0.46
CA THR A 80 3.56 -0.64 0.89
C THR A 80 3.51 -2.14 1.16
N GLY A 81 4.58 -2.87 0.84
CA GLY A 81 4.61 -4.32 1.02
C GLY A 81 3.54 -5.06 0.22
N GLY A 82 3.15 -4.56 -0.95
CA GLY A 82 2.18 -5.18 -1.83
C GLY A 82 0.70 -4.98 -1.46
N ALA A 83 0.39 -4.13 -0.47
CA ALA A 83 -0.98 -3.85 -0.05
C ALA A 83 -1.12 -2.44 0.53
N TYR A 84 -2.35 -1.93 0.57
CA TYR A 84 -2.64 -0.69 1.29
C TYR A 84 -2.62 -0.90 2.80
N ALA A 85 -2.04 0.06 3.50
CA ALA A 85 -2.06 0.19 4.95
C ALA A 85 -2.53 1.60 5.34
N LEU A 86 -2.97 1.77 6.58
CA LEU A 86 -3.22 3.09 7.13
C LEU A 86 -1.90 3.69 7.62
N ALA A 87 -1.72 4.97 7.34
CA ALA A 87 -0.53 5.73 7.71
C ALA A 87 -0.90 7.13 8.21
N ASP A 88 0.02 7.77 8.89
CA ASP A 88 -0.11 9.19 9.19
C ASP A 88 0.27 10.05 7.96
N ARG A 89 0.11 11.35 8.05
CA ARG A 89 0.45 12.28 6.95
C ARG A 89 1.95 12.35 6.64
N GLY A 90 2.79 11.87 7.53
CA GLY A 90 4.23 11.74 7.32
C GLY A 90 4.63 10.42 6.65
N GLY A 91 3.67 9.55 6.31
CA GLY A 91 3.92 8.25 5.68
C GLY A 91 4.33 7.15 6.65
N ARG A 92 4.22 7.36 7.97
CA ARG A 92 4.52 6.35 8.97
C ARG A 92 3.30 5.45 9.19
N LEU A 93 3.52 4.15 9.24
CA LEU A 93 2.43 3.19 9.36
C LEU A 93 1.74 3.25 10.72
N LEU A 94 0.44 3.02 10.70
CA LEU A 94 -0.37 2.88 11.90
C LEU A 94 -0.54 1.42 12.27
N PHE A 95 -0.45 1.13 13.57
CA PHE A 95 -0.61 -0.22 14.09
C PHE A 95 -1.34 -0.23 15.42
N THR A 96 -1.94 -1.36 15.73
CA THR A 96 -2.51 -1.67 17.05
C THR A 96 -1.77 -2.87 17.63
N GLY A 97 -1.92 -3.09 18.94
CA GLY A 97 -1.36 -4.27 19.59
C GLY A 97 -1.33 -4.12 21.11
N LYS A 98 -0.90 -5.17 21.75
CA LYS A 98 -0.63 -5.16 23.20
C LYS A 98 0.87 -5.00 23.39
N CYS A 99 1.26 -3.88 23.96
CA CYS A 99 2.63 -3.67 24.36
C CYS A 99 2.93 -4.47 25.63
N SER A 100 3.99 -5.25 25.61
CA SER A 100 4.62 -5.78 26.82
C SER A 100 5.67 -4.79 27.29
N LEU A 101 5.58 -4.31 28.50
CA LEU A 101 6.50 -3.31 29.07
C LEU A 101 7.98 -3.72 28.95
N PRO A 102 8.88 -2.76 28.64
CA PRO A 102 8.64 -1.34 28.46
C PRO A 102 8.19 -0.99 27.01
N CYS A 103 7.22 -0.06 26.92
CA CYS A 103 6.62 0.38 25.65
C CYS A 103 7.28 1.67 25.11
N ALA A 104 8.53 1.89 25.40
CA ALA A 104 9.23 3.14 25.06
C ALA A 104 9.22 3.45 23.54
N ASP A 105 9.16 2.41 22.71
CA ASP A 105 9.18 2.53 21.24
C ASP A 105 7.79 2.65 20.61
N TRP A 106 6.73 2.68 21.42
CA TRP A 106 5.36 2.78 20.94
C TRP A 106 4.85 4.21 21.02
N SER A 107 4.92 4.93 19.91
CA SER A 107 4.43 6.31 19.82
C SER A 107 2.93 6.33 19.56
N PRO A 108 2.11 6.91 20.46
CA PRO A 108 0.66 6.96 20.27
C PRO A 108 0.30 7.89 19.10
N LEU A 109 -0.74 7.52 18.34
CA LEU A 109 -1.38 8.45 17.41
C LEU A 109 -2.24 9.43 18.20
N THR A 110 -1.73 10.62 18.40
CA THR A 110 -2.42 11.65 19.22
C THR A 110 -3.70 12.13 18.57
N ALA A 111 -4.72 12.36 19.40
CA ALA A 111 -6.00 12.94 19.00
C ALA A 111 -6.14 14.37 19.55
N PRO A 112 -6.95 15.24 18.92
CA PRO A 112 -7.31 16.55 19.51
C PRO A 112 -8.04 16.37 20.83
N MET A 113 -7.86 17.30 21.77
CA MET A 113 -8.54 17.28 23.07
C MET A 113 -10.08 17.23 22.96
N ALA A 114 -10.64 17.86 21.93
CA ALA A 114 -12.07 17.84 21.61
C ALA A 114 -12.42 16.86 20.49
N GLY A 115 -11.57 15.87 20.24
CA GLY A 115 -11.77 14.88 19.19
C GLY A 115 -13.07 14.11 19.39
N ARG A 116 -13.82 13.93 18.31
CA ARG A 116 -15.01 13.08 18.27
C ARG A 116 -14.74 11.81 17.48
N GLY A 117 -15.43 10.75 17.84
CA GLY A 117 -15.39 9.51 17.08
C GLY A 117 -15.85 9.71 15.63
N LEU A 118 -15.30 8.92 14.71
CA LEU A 118 -15.60 8.96 13.29
C LEU A 118 -15.56 7.53 12.72
N GLY A 119 -16.71 7.00 12.36
CA GLY A 119 -16.81 5.60 11.92
C GLY A 119 -16.31 4.63 12.99
N GLU A 120 -15.33 3.83 12.64
CA GLU A 120 -14.68 2.86 13.56
C GLU A 120 -13.60 3.50 14.46
N TRP A 121 -13.38 4.81 14.33
CA TRP A 121 -12.42 5.57 15.12
C TRP A 121 -13.08 6.20 16.35
N SER A 122 -12.40 6.13 17.46
CA SER A 122 -12.79 6.77 18.72
C SER A 122 -11.59 7.43 19.38
N VAL A 123 -11.83 8.32 20.34
CA VAL A 123 -10.78 8.94 21.14
C VAL A 123 -10.71 8.27 22.49
N SER A 124 -9.54 7.74 22.84
CA SER A 124 -9.25 7.20 24.15
C SER A 124 -8.59 8.25 25.03
N LEU A 125 -9.09 8.38 26.26
CA LEU A 125 -8.55 9.24 27.30
C LEU A 125 -7.85 8.42 28.42
N ALA A 126 -7.47 7.18 28.12
CA ALA A 126 -6.83 6.28 29.08
C ALA A 126 -5.39 6.70 29.46
N SER A 127 -4.80 7.63 28.74
CA SER A 127 -3.50 8.25 29.03
C SER A 127 -3.67 9.75 29.23
N ASP A 128 -2.63 10.42 29.73
CA ASP A 128 -2.62 11.88 29.96
C ASP A 128 -2.88 12.69 28.68
N ASN A 129 -2.64 12.10 27.52
CA ASN A 129 -2.90 12.71 26.22
C ASN A 129 -3.96 11.90 25.46
N PRO A 130 -4.95 12.56 24.83
CA PRO A 130 -5.90 11.89 23.97
C PRO A 130 -5.22 11.13 22.84
N GLN A 131 -5.66 9.89 22.62
CA GLN A 131 -5.12 8.98 21.63
C GLN A 131 -6.22 8.43 20.74
N TRP A 132 -5.98 8.36 19.44
CA TRP A 132 -6.91 7.67 18.56
C TRP A 132 -6.93 6.18 18.84
N ALA A 133 -8.11 5.63 18.84
CA ALA A 133 -8.37 4.19 18.88
C ALA A 133 -9.16 3.78 17.64
N TRP A 134 -8.86 2.63 17.10
CA TRP A 134 -9.57 2.04 15.97
C TRP A 134 -10.16 0.69 16.39
N ARG A 135 -11.47 0.53 16.19
CA ARG A 135 -12.22 -0.63 16.67
C ARG A 135 -11.98 -0.92 18.17
N GLY A 136 -11.91 0.14 18.96
CA GLY A 136 -11.69 0.05 20.42
C GLY A 136 -10.24 -0.24 20.85
N GLN A 137 -9.29 -0.35 19.92
CA GLN A 137 -7.88 -0.59 20.23
C GLN A 137 -7.06 0.68 20.03
N PRO A 138 -6.19 1.06 20.99
CA PRO A 138 -5.30 2.21 20.83
C PRO A 138 -4.41 2.07 19.59
N VAL A 139 -4.25 3.16 18.85
CA VAL A 139 -3.46 3.22 17.62
C VAL A 139 -2.12 3.88 17.89
N PHE A 140 -1.06 3.27 17.37
CA PHE A 140 0.31 3.74 17.47
C PHE A 140 0.88 4.02 16.08
N VAL A 141 1.94 4.80 16.05
CA VAL A 141 2.66 5.20 14.83
C VAL A 141 4.01 4.48 14.80
N SER A 142 4.31 3.83 13.69
CA SER A 142 5.61 3.18 13.48
C SER A 142 6.72 4.21 13.24
N PRO A 143 7.99 3.85 13.43
CA PRO A 143 9.11 4.74 13.11
C PRO A 143 9.19 5.10 11.63
N GLU A 144 8.81 4.17 10.75
CA GLU A 144 8.98 4.27 9.30
C GLU A 144 7.76 3.80 8.51
N ALA A 145 7.81 3.97 7.21
CA ALA A 145 6.80 3.49 6.25
C ALA A 145 6.88 1.98 5.95
N ASP A 146 7.89 1.30 6.45
CA ASP A 146 8.12 -0.13 6.22
C ASP A 146 7.29 -0.98 7.21
N PRO A 147 6.48 -1.96 6.74
CA PRO A 147 5.79 -2.90 7.62
C PRO A 147 6.70 -3.65 8.59
N LEU A 148 7.98 -3.85 8.23
CA LEU A 148 8.97 -4.50 9.11
C LEU A 148 9.40 -3.61 10.28
N SER A 149 9.16 -2.30 10.22
CA SER A 149 9.43 -1.37 11.32
C SER A 149 8.41 -1.43 12.44
N VAL A 150 7.27 -2.07 12.19
CA VAL A 150 6.23 -2.26 13.21
C VAL A 150 6.71 -3.25 14.27
N PRO A 151 6.55 -2.93 15.56
CA PRO A 151 6.98 -3.82 16.63
C PRO A 151 6.39 -5.23 16.50
N ARG A 152 7.11 -6.25 16.97
CA ARG A 152 6.74 -7.67 16.82
C ARG A 152 5.31 -8.00 17.26
N ASN A 153 4.79 -7.33 18.30
CA ASN A 153 3.43 -7.51 18.81
C ASN A 153 2.42 -6.52 18.23
N GLY A 154 2.87 -5.70 17.27
CA GLY A 154 2.03 -4.76 16.56
C GLY A 154 1.40 -5.38 15.32
N LYS A 155 0.17 -4.98 15.03
CA LYS A 155 -0.57 -5.36 13.82
C LYS A 155 -0.84 -4.12 13.00
N VAL A 156 -0.29 -4.06 11.80
CA VAL A 156 -0.52 -2.96 10.84
C VAL A 156 -2.01 -2.81 10.56
N LEU A 157 -2.52 -1.58 10.60
CA LEU A 157 -3.89 -1.28 10.23
C LEU A 157 -4.04 -1.31 8.71
N ARG A 158 -5.07 -2.00 8.26
CA ARG A 158 -5.42 -2.06 6.84
C ARG A 158 -6.85 -1.61 6.62
N PRO A 159 -7.12 -0.87 5.52
CA PRO A 159 -8.48 -0.43 5.17
C PRO A 159 -9.40 -1.60 4.86
#